data_b102cb37131b5880e5aac5bb5dd78724
#
_entry.id   b102cb37131b5880e5aac5bb5dd78724
#
_cell.length_a   1.000
_cell.length_b   1.000
_cell.length_c   1.000
_cell.angle_alpha   90.00
_cell.angle_beta   90.00
_cell.angle_gamma   90.00
#
_symmetry.space_group_name_H-M   'P 1'
#
loop_
_entity.id
_entity.type
_entity.pdbx_description
1 polymer ?
#
loop_
_entity_poly.entity_id
_entity_poly.type
_entity_poly.pdbx_seq_one_letter_code
_entity_poly.pdbx_strand_id
1 'polypeptide(L)'
;MLKDLNDFLTFFNGFSKEQKKNLGICLDTAHTWALGYELAEAYNILFKKNSKDITVIHLNNSLVKKGEMIDRHSVLLDGKIPVADMNDFIASLSGTKENVYSQKSSKYIPTIILETPSENYEMEINHIRNLLD
;
A
#
# COMPACT_ATOMS: atom_id res chain seq x y z
N MET A 1 -18.98 -6.12 2.59
CA MET A 1 -17.54 -5.95 2.35
C MET A 1 -17.39 -4.95 1.22
N LEU A 2 -16.66 -3.87 1.46
CA LEU A 2 -16.40 -2.85 0.44
C LEU A 2 -15.52 -3.48 -0.65
N LYS A 3 -16.01 -3.51 -1.88
CA LYS A 3 -15.35 -4.17 -3.02
C LYS A 3 -14.63 -3.21 -3.96
N ASP A 4 -14.67 -1.92 -3.65
CA ASP A 4 -14.15 -0.85 -4.48
C ASP A 4 -13.45 0.19 -3.60
N LEU A 5 -12.27 0.67 -4.03
CA LEU A 5 -11.49 1.66 -3.28
C LEU A 5 -12.18 3.02 -3.23
N ASN A 6 -12.94 3.40 -4.25
CA ASN A 6 -13.67 4.66 -4.26
C ASN A 6 -14.85 4.61 -3.29
N ASP A 7 -15.56 3.47 -3.23
CA ASP A 7 -16.61 3.25 -2.23
C ASP A 7 -16.04 3.30 -0.82
N PHE A 8 -14.87 2.68 -0.61
CA PHE A 8 -14.16 2.75 0.67
C PHE A 8 -13.81 4.20 1.05
N LEU A 9 -13.26 4.98 0.12
CA LEU A 9 -12.95 6.38 0.38
C LEU A 9 -14.19 7.23 0.63
N THR A 10 -15.27 6.97 -0.07
CA THR A 10 -16.55 7.64 0.16
C THR A 10 -17.06 7.37 1.57
N PHE A 11 -16.99 6.11 2.01
CA PHE A 11 -17.32 5.72 3.39
C PHE A 11 -16.40 6.41 4.39
N PHE A 12 -15.07 6.33 4.23
CA PHE A 12 -14.12 6.96 5.13
C PHE A 12 -14.27 8.48 5.18
N ASN A 13 -14.50 9.12 4.06
CA ASN A 13 -14.67 10.57 3.99
C ASN A 13 -16.03 11.05 4.54
N GLY A 14 -16.96 10.14 4.78
CA GLY A 14 -18.21 10.42 5.48
C GLY A 14 -18.04 10.68 6.99
N PHE A 15 -16.92 10.27 7.59
CA PHE A 15 -16.62 10.57 8.99
C PHE A 15 -16.32 12.06 9.19
N SER A 16 -16.79 12.62 10.32
CA SER A 16 -16.48 13.99 10.70
C SER A 16 -14.99 14.18 11.01
N LYS A 17 -14.51 15.43 10.99
CA LYS A 17 -13.12 15.75 11.37
C LYS A 17 -12.78 15.26 12.78
N GLU A 18 -13.73 15.32 13.71
CA GLU A 18 -13.52 14.85 15.08
C GLU A 18 -13.35 13.34 15.14
N GLN A 19 -14.18 12.59 14.42
CA GLN A 19 -14.06 11.13 14.34
C GLN A 19 -12.73 10.72 13.68
N LYS A 20 -12.31 11.42 12.62
CA LYS A 20 -11.04 11.16 11.91
C LYS A 20 -9.79 11.40 12.75
N LYS A 21 -9.86 12.13 13.87
CA LYS A 21 -8.71 12.27 14.78
C LYS A 21 -8.21 10.93 15.32
N ASN A 22 -9.12 9.95 15.46
CA ASN A 22 -8.83 8.63 16.00
C ASN A 22 -8.94 7.51 14.98
N LEU A 23 -9.07 7.86 13.69
CA LEU A 23 -9.19 6.90 12.59
C LEU A 23 -8.06 7.11 11.59
N GLY A 24 -7.52 6.01 11.10
CA GLY A 24 -6.59 6.00 9.98
C GLY A 24 -6.98 4.91 8.97
N ILE A 25 -6.39 4.98 7.80
CA ILE A 25 -6.50 3.97 6.77
C ILE A 25 -5.31 3.03 6.89
N CYS A 26 -5.57 1.73 6.94
CA CYS A 26 -4.59 0.69 6.71
C CYS A 26 -4.75 0.17 5.28
N LEU A 27 -3.70 0.30 4.48
CA LEU A 27 -3.65 -0.25 3.13
C LEU A 27 -2.88 -1.57 3.15
N ASP A 28 -3.49 -2.64 2.65
CA ASP A 28 -2.82 -3.92 2.41
C ASP A 28 -2.60 -4.13 0.92
N THR A 29 -1.34 -4.36 0.52
CA THR A 29 -0.98 -4.49 -0.90
C THR A 29 -1.50 -5.79 -1.52
N ALA A 30 -1.50 -6.90 -0.77
CA ALA A 30 -2.05 -8.18 -1.25
C ALA A 30 -3.57 -8.12 -1.39
N HIS A 31 -4.28 -7.51 -0.45
CA HIS A 31 -5.72 -7.30 -0.54
C HIS A 31 -6.09 -6.38 -1.72
N THR A 32 -5.32 -5.32 -1.92
CA THR A 32 -5.51 -4.40 -3.06
C THR A 32 -5.40 -5.14 -4.38
N TRP A 33 -4.37 -5.98 -4.52
CA TRP A 33 -4.16 -6.84 -5.68
C TRP A 33 -5.30 -7.86 -5.86
N ALA A 34 -5.72 -8.51 -4.78
CA ALA A 34 -6.83 -9.45 -4.79
C ALA A 34 -8.16 -8.81 -5.21
N LEU A 35 -8.38 -7.52 -4.90
CA LEU A 35 -9.51 -6.74 -5.37
C LEU A 35 -9.44 -6.37 -6.86
N GLY A 36 -8.30 -6.56 -7.52
CA GLY A 36 -8.12 -6.29 -8.94
C GLY A 36 -7.41 -5.00 -9.30
N TYR A 37 -6.85 -4.28 -8.32
CA TYR A 37 -6.11 -3.04 -8.55
C TYR A 37 -4.62 -3.29 -8.75
N GLU A 38 -4.02 -2.57 -9.69
CA GLU A 38 -2.56 -2.37 -9.71
C GLU A 38 -2.15 -1.46 -8.54
N LEU A 39 -0.95 -1.65 -8.00
CA LEU A 39 -0.48 -0.83 -6.87
C LEU A 39 -0.39 0.66 -7.22
N ALA A 40 0.01 0.98 -8.46
CA ALA A 40 0.02 2.34 -8.97
C ALA A 40 -1.36 2.99 -8.99
N GLU A 41 -2.37 2.24 -9.42
CA GLU A 41 -3.77 2.69 -9.47
C GLU A 41 -4.30 2.93 -8.06
N ALA A 42 -4.11 1.97 -7.16
CA ALA A 42 -4.51 2.10 -5.75
C ALA A 42 -3.81 3.28 -5.06
N TYR A 43 -2.51 3.46 -5.31
CA TYR A 43 -1.77 4.61 -4.82
C TYR A 43 -2.42 5.93 -5.27
N ASN A 44 -2.68 6.07 -6.56
CA ASN A 44 -3.30 7.28 -7.10
C ASN A 44 -4.68 7.56 -6.51
N ILE A 45 -5.50 6.53 -6.32
CA ILE A 45 -6.84 6.66 -5.73
C ILE A 45 -6.74 7.13 -4.26
N LEU A 46 -5.89 6.46 -3.46
CA LEU A 46 -5.85 6.63 -2.01
C LEU A 46 -4.99 7.84 -1.59
N PHE A 47 -3.80 8.00 -2.17
CA PHE A 47 -2.85 9.02 -1.74
C PHE A 47 -3.11 10.41 -2.30
N LYS A 48 -3.80 10.54 -3.43
CA LYS A 48 -4.05 11.84 -4.07
C LYS A 48 -4.77 12.83 -3.15
N LYS A 49 -5.72 12.36 -2.35
CA LYS A 49 -6.53 13.20 -1.44
C LYS A 49 -6.39 12.85 0.02
N ASN A 50 -6.03 11.62 0.33
CA ASN A 50 -6.06 11.03 1.67
C ASN A 50 -4.68 10.62 2.18
N SER A 51 -3.58 11.15 1.64
CA SER A 51 -2.21 10.76 2.00
C SER A 51 -1.94 10.82 3.51
N LYS A 52 -2.50 11.81 4.22
CA LYS A 52 -2.33 11.97 5.67
C LYS A 52 -3.20 11.02 6.48
N ASP A 53 -4.24 10.47 5.88
CA ASP A 53 -5.14 9.53 6.53
C ASP A 53 -4.62 8.09 6.46
N ILE A 54 -3.70 7.80 5.53
CA ILE A 54 -3.07 6.48 5.41
C ILE A 54 -1.94 6.39 6.43
N THR A 55 -2.19 5.69 7.51
CA THR A 55 -1.29 5.63 8.67
C THR A 55 -0.48 4.34 8.72
N VAL A 56 -0.99 3.28 8.11
CA VAL A 56 -0.38 1.94 8.12
C VAL A 56 -0.44 1.35 6.71
N ILE A 57 0.61 0.64 6.34
CA ILE A 57 0.66 -0.22 5.15
C ILE A 57 1.07 -1.62 5.59
N HIS A 58 0.23 -2.61 5.34
CA HIS A 58 0.62 -4.01 5.33
C HIS A 58 1.24 -4.31 3.97
N LEU A 59 2.55 -4.50 3.97
CA LEU A 59 3.31 -4.67 2.75
C LEU A 59 3.57 -6.15 2.51
N ASN A 60 2.81 -6.72 1.58
CA ASN A 60 2.82 -8.13 1.25
C ASN A 60 2.81 -8.31 -0.27
N ASN A 61 3.47 -9.36 -0.76
CA ASN A 61 3.17 -9.84 -2.10
C ASN A 61 2.02 -10.87 -2.04
N SER A 62 1.54 -11.34 -3.17
CA SER A 62 0.39 -12.24 -3.26
C SER A 62 0.73 -13.52 -4.01
N LEU A 63 0.22 -14.66 -3.53
CA LEU A 63 0.32 -15.94 -4.22
C LEU A 63 -0.73 -16.10 -5.33
N VAL A 64 -1.76 -15.26 -5.34
CA VAL A 64 -2.88 -15.34 -6.28
C VAL A 64 -2.79 -14.27 -7.37
N LYS A 65 -3.48 -14.51 -8.48
CA LYS A 65 -3.57 -13.55 -9.58
C LYS A 65 -4.44 -12.35 -9.16
N LYS A 66 -4.21 -11.24 -9.85
CA LYS A 66 -5.00 -10.03 -9.68
C LYS A 66 -6.49 -10.29 -9.87
N GLY A 67 -7.31 -9.82 -8.94
CA GLY A 67 -8.76 -9.89 -9.02
C GLY A 67 -9.39 -11.21 -8.60
N GLU A 68 -8.61 -12.18 -8.10
CA GLU A 68 -9.15 -13.48 -7.67
C GLU A 68 -9.95 -13.42 -6.35
N MET A 69 -9.93 -12.30 -5.64
CA MET A 69 -10.66 -12.11 -4.38
C MET A 69 -10.27 -13.12 -3.28
N ILE A 70 -9.03 -13.63 -3.34
CA ILE A 70 -8.47 -14.58 -2.39
C ILE A 70 -7.30 -13.93 -1.67
N ASP A 71 -7.31 -13.99 -0.36
CA ASP A 71 -6.23 -13.49 0.48
C ASP A 71 -5.19 -14.59 0.71
N ARG A 72 -4.04 -14.45 0.06
CA ARG A 72 -2.88 -15.32 0.18
C ARG A 72 -1.60 -14.51 0.04
N HIS A 73 -0.96 -14.26 1.18
CA HIS A 73 0.30 -13.53 1.23
C HIS A 73 1.47 -14.36 0.69
N SER A 74 2.43 -13.68 0.08
CA SER A 74 3.72 -14.21 -0.35
C SER A 74 4.85 -13.34 0.19
N VAL A 75 6.07 -13.87 0.13
CA VAL A 75 7.28 -13.09 0.40
C VAL A 75 7.36 -11.90 -0.57
N LEU A 76 7.98 -10.81 -0.11
CA LEU A 76 7.91 -9.52 -0.81
C LEU A 76 8.39 -9.59 -2.26
N LEU A 77 9.48 -10.31 -2.51
CA LEU A 77 10.15 -10.37 -3.81
C LEU A 77 9.78 -11.60 -4.66
N ASP A 78 8.85 -12.43 -4.19
CA ASP A 78 8.42 -13.63 -4.91
C ASP A 78 6.91 -13.83 -4.76
N GLY A 79 6.16 -13.33 -5.72
CA GLY A 79 4.70 -13.41 -5.75
C GLY A 79 4.13 -13.00 -7.10
N LYS A 80 2.83 -12.80 -7.15
CA LYS A 80 2.09 -12.44 -8.37
C LYS A 80 2.02 -10.93 -8.60
N ILE A 81 2.27 -10.12 -7.58
CA ILE A 81 2.50 -8.69 -7.77
C ILE A 81 3.91 -8.56 -8.37
N PRO A 82 4.07 -7.95 -9.55
CA PRO A 82 5.38 -7.77 -10.16
C PRO A 82 6.33 -7.04 -9.20
N VAL A 83 7.57 -7.53 -9.08
CA VAL A 83 8.57 -6.93 -8.17
C VAL A 83 8.85 -5.47 -8.53
N ALA A 84 8.83 -5.13 -9.82
CA ALA A 84 8.99 -3.75 -10.27
C ALA A 84 7.89 -2.85 -9.71
N ASP A 85 6.61 -3.29 -9.78
CA ASP A 85 5.47 -2.52 -9.27
C ASP A 85 5.53 -2.36 -7.76
N MET A 86 5.96 -3.41 -7.05
CA MET A 86 6.18 -3.37 -5.61
C MET A 86 7.28 -2.37 -5.25
N ASN A 87 8.40 -2.38 -5.96
CA ASN A 87 9.51 -1.46 -5.74
C ASN A 87 9.10 0.00 -6.02
N ASP A 88 8.38 0.25 -7.10
CA ASP A 88 7.88 1.57 -7.44
C ASP A 88 6.88 2.09 -6.41
N PHE A 89 6.01 1.21 -5.92
CA PHE A 89 5.09 1.55 -4.84
C PHE A 89 5.85 1.96 -3.57
N ILE A 90 6.82 1.15 -3.12
CA ILE A 90 7.63 1.45 -1.92
C ILE A 90 8.38 2.76 -2.10
N ALA A 91 9.08 2.95 -3.22
CA ALA A 91 9.82 4.18 -3.51
C ALA A 91 8.92 5.43 -3.51
N SER A 92 7.67 5.26 -3.94
CA SER A 92 6.67 6.33 -3.94
C SER A 92 6.26 6.80 -2.55
N LEU A 93 6.46 5.98 -1.52
CA LEU A 93 6.12 6.33 -0.14
C LEU A 93 7.11 7.31 0.48
N SER A 94 8.37 7.33 0.04
CA SER A 94 9.42 8.17 0.63
C SER A 94 9.24 9.67 0.33
N GLY A 95 8.60 10.01 -0.77
CA GLY A 95 8.49 11.39 -1.24
C GLY A 95 9.84 12.08 -1.55
N THR A 96 10.96 11.36 -1.46
CA THR A 96 12.32 11.87 -1.66
C THR A 96 12.80 11.73 -3.10
N LYS A 97 12.29 10.75 -3.83
CA LYS A 97 12.48 10.60 -5.28
C LYS A 97 11.30 11.25 -5.99
N GLU A 98 11.51 11.78 -7.19
CA GLU A 98 10.39 12.16 -8.05
C GLU A 98 9.40 11.00 -8.01
N ASN A 99 8.28 11.25 -7.33
CA ASN A 99 7.31 10.21 -7.05
C ASN A 99 6.80 9.68 -8.41
N VAL A 100 7.09 8.43 -8.71
CA VAL A 100 6.70 7.77 -9.97
C VAL A 100 5.19 7.93 -10.23
N TYR A 101 4.39 8.09 -9.16
CA TYR A 101 2.94 8.16 -9.25
C TYR A 101 2.36 9.55 -8.94
N SER A 102 3.09 10.45 -8.31
CA SER A 102 2.57 11.78 -7.99
C SER A 102 3.63 12.88 -8.00
N GLN A 103 3.25 14.07 -8.44
CA GLN A 103 4.12 15.26 -8.48
C GLN A 103 4.27 15.97 -7.12
N LYS A 104 3.76 15.41 -6.02
CA LYS A 104 3.83 16.02 -4.69
C LYS A 104 4.56 15.12 -3.72
N SER A 105 5.74 15.57 -3.27
CA SER A 105 6.46 14.95 -2.16
C SER A 105 5.62 15.10 -0.87
N SER A 106 5.15 13.99 -0.32
CA SER A 106 4.66 13.95 1.05
C SER A 106 5.83 13.60 1.96
N LYS A 107 6.12 14.42 2.96
CA LYS A 107 7.11 14.09 4.01
C LYS A 107 6.59 13.04 5.00
N TYR A 108 5.38 12.56 4.81
CA TYR A 108 4.75 11.60 5.70
C TYR A 108 4.87 10.20 5.10
N ILE A 109 5.62 9.35 5.78
CA ILE A 109 5.72 7.92 5.46
C ILE A 109 4.84 7.16 6.45
N PRO A 110 3.84 6.40 5.97
CA PRO A 110 3.06 5.52 6.83
C PRO A 110 3.94 4.48 7.53
N THR A 111 3.46 3.94 8.64
CA THR A 111 4.10 2.78 9.27
C THR A 111 3.97 1.57 8.35
N ILE A 112 5.09 0.95 7.99
CA ILE A 112 5.11 -0.24 7.14
C ILE A 112 5.23 -1.47 8.04
N ILE A 113 4.31 -2.42 7.86
CA ILE A 113 4.28 -3.70 8.55
C ILE A 113 4.39 -4.81 7.51
N LEU A 114 5.36 -5.70 7.70
CA LEU A 114 5.49 -6.93 6.90
C LEU A 114 4.66 -8.03 7.55
N GLU A 115 3.76 -8.64 6.77
CA GLU A 115 3.02 -9.84 7.13
C GLU A 115 3.33 -10.99 6.17
N THR A 116 4.51 -10.93 5.56
CA THR A 116 4.99 -11.93 4.61
C THR A 116 5.33 -13.23 5.35
N PRO A 117 5.12 -14.40 4.74
CA PRO A 117 5.54 -15.69 5.30
C PRO A 117 7.05 -15.90 5.08
N SER A 118 7.87 -14.90 5.44
CA SER A 118 9.31 -14.92 5.21
C SER A 118 10.04 -15.50 6.40
N GLU A 119 11.06 -16.31 6.15
CA GLU A 119 12.06 -16.72 7.14
C GLU A 119 13.22 -15.70 7.24
N ASN A 120 13.28 -14.73 6.34
CA ASN A 120 14.36 -13.74 6.26
C ASN A 120 13.82 -12.30 6.20
N TYR A 121 13.14 -11.87 7.27
CA TYR A 121 12.63 -10.50 7.40
C TYR A 121 13.71 -9.44 7.30
N GLU A 122 14.95 -9.74 7.76
CA GLU A 122 16.04 -8.78 7.68
C GLU A 122 16.35 -8.39 6.23
N MET A 123 16.37 -9.34 5.33
CA MET A 123 16.57 -9.10 3.90
C MET A 123 15.45 -8.22 3.33
N GLU A 124 14.20 -8.53 3.64
CA GLU A 124 13.05 -7.76 3.17
C GLU A 124 13.07 -6.32 3.73
N ILE A 125 13.37 -6.15 5.02
CA ILE A 125 13.49 -4.84 5.67
C ILE A 125 14.61 -4.01 5.05
N ASN A 126 15.78 -4.61 4.79
CA ASN A 126 16.90 -3.92 4.16
C ASN A 126 16.57 -3.52 2.72
N HIS A 127 15.86 -4.37 1.97
CA HIS A 127 15.37 -4.03 0.63
C HIS A 127 14.45 -2.81 0.67
N ILE A 128 13.47 -2.79 1.57
CA ILE A 128 12.54 -1.66 1.75
C ILE A 128 13.30 -0.38 2.11
N ARG A 129 14.23 -0.44 3.06
CA ARG A 129 15.04 0.72 3.47
C ARG A 129 15.80 1.32 2.30
N ASN A 130 16.44 0.48 1.49
CA ASN A 130 17.18 0.94 0.31
C ASN A 130 16.29 1.62 -0.75
N LEU A 131 15.01 1.31 -0.79
CA LEU A 131 14.04 1.96 -1.69
C LEU A 131 13.49 3.28 -1.12
N LEU A 132 13.44 3.41 0.20
CA LEU A 132 12.94 4.60 0.88
C LEU A 132 14.01 5.69 1.04
N ASP A 133 15.28 5.33 1.05
CA ASP A 133 16.42 6.26 1.09
C ASP A 133 16.70 6.92 -0.28
#